data_80aeff96545e5e81fef9b532dad39316
#
_entry.id   80aeff96545e5e81fef9b532dad39316
#
_cell.length_a   1.000
_cell.length_b   1.000
_cell.length_c   1.000
_cell.angle_alpha   90.00
_cell.angle_beta   90.00
_cell.angle_gamma   90.00
#
_symmetry.space_group_name_H-M   'P 1'
#
loop_
_entity.id
_entity.type
_entity.pdbx_description
1 polymer ?
#
loop_
_entity_poly.entity_id
_entity_poly.type
_entity_poly.pdbx_seq_one_letter_code
_entity_poly.pdbx_strand_id
1 'polypeptide(L)'
;MAPRDVADELTGEVAVIEPGGSVDAGGLKVQAVPAYNTAEERLDMHPKSNGWVGYVFEFGGRTFYHAGDTDALPELETLDPDVAMVPIGGTYTMDCEEAAGFVKAMGPRMAVPMHYGFVVCSPSHAGRFKKGAQPVPVEILEPTNPFEQT
;
A
#
# COMPACT_ATOMS: atom_id res chain seq x y z
N MET A 1 12.13 -0.93 10.58
CA MET A 1 11.19 -1.99 10.98
C MET A 1 10.79 -2.80 9.75
N ALA A 2 10.57 -4.10 9.91
CA ALA A 2 10.19 -4.99 8.81
C ALA A 2 9.53 -6.26 9.37
N PRO A 3 8.76 -7.03 8.57
CA PRO A 3 8.38 -8.40 8.88
C PRO A 3 9.61 -9.26 9.15
N ARG A 4 9.44 -10.39 9.84
CA ARG A 4 10.57 -11.20 10.32
C ARG A 4 11.49 -11.70 9.21
N ASP A 5 10.91 -12.25 8.15
CA ASP A 5 11.67 -12.76 6.99
C ASP A 5 12.50 -11.68 6.31
N VAL A 6 11.96 -10.48 6.19
CA VAL A 6 12.68 -9.32 5.65
C VAL A 6 13.72 -8.79 6.64
N ALA A 7 13.40 -8.77 7.93
CA ALA A 7 14.32 -8.31 8.97
C ALA A 7 15.58 -9.19 9.07
N ASP A 8 15.44 -10.49 8.85
CA ASP A 8 16.54 -11.47 8.89
C ASP A 8 17.54 -11.28 7.72
N GLU A 9 17.12 -10.65 6.62
CA GLU A 9 17.97 -10.32 5.45
C GLU A 9 18.62 -8.92 5.54
N LEU A 10 18.16 -8.08 6.47
CA LEU A 10 18.67 -6.72 6.61
C LEU A 10 19.85 -6.64 7.58
N THR A 11 20.78 -5.72 7.30
CA THR A 11 21.89 -5.42 8.21
C THR A 11 21.54 -4.27 9.15
N GLY A 12 22.03 -4.35 10.39
CA GLY A 12 21.81 -3.35 11.43
C GLY A 12 20.68 -3.71 12.39
N GLU A 13 20.28 -2.77 13.22
CA GLU A 13 19.22 -2.96 14.18
C GLU A 13 17.85 -2.78 13.49
N VAL A 14 17.10 -3.87 13.33
CA VAL A 14 15.78 -3.87 12.70
C VAL A 14 14.72 -4.30 13.71
N ALA A 15 13.76 -3.42 14.00
CA ALA A 15 12.59 -3.80 14.78
C ALA A 15 11.69 -4.71 13.96
N VAL A 16 11.46 -5.94 14.42
CA VAL A 16 10.50 -6.87 13.81
C VAL A 16 9.09 -6.42 14.15
N ILE A 17 8.22 -6.40 13.14
CA ILE A 17 6.81 -6.03 13.29
C ILE A 17 5.91 -7.05 12.59
N GLU A 18 4.76 -7.31 13.17
CA GLU A 18 3.74 -8.24 12.67
C GLU A 18 2.40 -7.50 12.51
N PRO A 19 1.44 -8.02 11.72
CA PRO A 19 0.12 -7.43 11.60
C PRO A 19 -0.53 -7.19 12.97
N GLY A 20 -1.04 -5.98 13.22
CA GLY A 20 -1.59 -5.53 14.49
C GLY A 20 -0.55 -5.00 15.49
N GLY A 21 0.74 -5.14 15.21
CA GLY A 21 1.82 -4.58 16.00
C GLY A 21 1.97 -3.07 15.83
N SER A 22 2.70 -2.44 16.75
CA SER A 22 3.08 -1.03 16.65
C SER A 22 4.50 -0.80 17.13
N VAL A 23 5.18 0.17 16.53
CA VAL A 23 6.56 0.56 16.87
C VAL A 23 6.65 2.08 16.91
N ASP A 24 7.43 2.60 17.85
CA ASP A 24 7.88 3.99 17.83
C ASP A 24 9.24 4.07 17.11
N ALA A 25 9.25 4.72 15.96
CA ALA A 25 10.44 4.92 15.14
C ALA A 25 10.97 6.36 15.30
N GLY A 26 11.58 6.65 16.43
CA GLY A 26 12.17 7.98 16.69
C GLY A 26 11.13 9.09 16.84
N GLY A 27 10.01 8.78 17.52
CA GLY A 27 8.90 9.70 17.73
C GLY A 27 7.78 9.58 16.67
N LEU A 28 7.99 8.76 15.63
CA LEU A 28 6.95 8.40 14.66
C LEU A 28 6.28 7.09 15.11
N LYS A 29 5.05 7.17 15.57
CA LYS A 29 4.26 5.97 15.87
C LYS A 29 3.77 5.33 14.58
N VAL A 30 4.15 4.07 14.37
CA VAL A 30 3.78 3.29 13.20
C VAL A 30 3.02 2.05 13.65
N GLN A 31 1.84 1.83 13.10
CA GLN A 31 1.04 0.63 13.27
C GLN A 31 1.16 -0.23 12.02
N ALA A 32 1.39 -1.53 12.19
CA ALA A 32 1.34 -2.49 11.11
C ALA A 32 -0.08 -3.03 10.92
N VAL A 33 -0.52 -3.04 9.68
CA VAL A 33 -1.78 -3.67 9.27
C VAL A 33 -1.47 -4.81 8.29
N PRO A 34 -2.33 -5.82 8.14
CA PRO A 34 -2.04 -6.93 7.23
C PRO A 34 -1.91 -6.46 5.78
N ALA A 35 -1.02 -7.12 5.02
CA ALA A 35 -0.92 -6.98 3.56
C ALA A 35 -0.77 -8.36 2.94
N TYR A 36 -1.76 -8.79 2.14
CA TYR A 36 -1.76 -10.10 1.50
C TYR A 36 -2.73 -10.15 0.30
N ASN A 37 -2.59 -11.19 -0.52
CA ASN A 37 -3.49 -11.43 -1.64
C ASN A 37 -4.69 -12.31 -1.24
N THR A 38 -5.82 -12.06 -1.86
CA THR A 38 -7.09 -12.80 -1.69
C THR A 38 -7.62 -13.36 -3.00
N ALA A 39 -7.24 -12.78 -4.14
CA ALA A 39 -7.65 -13.26 -5.45
C ALA A 39 -6.91 -14.58 -5.80
N GLU A 40 -7.66 -15.56 -6.32
CA GLU A 40 -7.18 -16.93 -6.53
C GLU A 40 -5.93 -17.00 -7.43
N GLU A 41 -5.86 -16.15 -8.45
CA GLU A 41 -4.77 -16.10 -9.43
C GLU A 41 -3.46 -15.51 -8.88
N ARG A 42 -3.46 -14.93 -7.68
CA ARG A 42 -2.28 -14.30 -7.07
C ARG A 42 -2.05 -14.64 -5.59
N LEU A 43 -2.74 -15.66 -5.07
CA LEU A 43 -2.59 -16.11 -3.68
C LEU A 43 -1.15 -16.44 -3.30
N ASP A 44 -0.38 -17.01 -4.24
CA ASP A 44 1.00 -17.44 -4.00
C ASP A 44 2.00 -16.27 -4.01
N MET A 45 1.60 -15.08 -4.48
CA MET A 45 2.49 -13.93 -4.59
C MET A 45 2.73 -13.27 -3.22
N HIS A 46 1.63 -13.00 -2.49
CA HIS A 46 1.69 -12.42 -1.15
C HIS A 46 0.75 -13.21 -0.23
N PRO A 47 1.13 -14.45 0.16
CA PRO A 47 0.28 -15.29 0.99
C PRO A 47 0.13 -14.71 2.40
N LYS A 48 -1.07 -14.79 2.96
CA LYS A 48 -1.37 -14.31 4.33
C LYS A 48 -0.46 -14.93 5.40
N SER A 49 0.03 -16.15 5.15
CA SER A 49 0.93 -16.86 6.08
C SER A 49 2.28 -16.19 6.29
N ASN A 50 2.71 -15.31 5.36
CA ASN A 50 3.98 -14.59 5.49
C ASN A 50 3.94 -13.49 6.56
N GLY A 51 2.73 -13.04 6.95
CA GLY A 51 2.58 -11.98 7.94
C GLY A 51 3.14 -10.63 7.47
N TRP A 52 3.16 -10.39 6.17
CA TRP A 52 3.59 -9.11 5.61
C TRP A 52 2.61 -7.99 5.93
N VAL A 53 3.09 -6.75 5.87
CA VAL A 53 2.38 -5.61 6.44
C VAL A 53 2.35 -4.40 5.53
N GLY A 54 1.22 -3.69 5.59
CA GLY A 54 1.15 -2.26 5.31
C GLY A 54 1.35 -1.47 6.61
N TYR A 55 1.41 -0.15 6.48
CA TYR A 55 1.71 0.74 7.60
C TYR A 55 0.71 1.86 7.71
N VAL A 56 0.27 2.14 8.95
CA VAL A 56 -0.48 3.35 9.29
C VAL A 56 0.39 4.18 10.23
N PHE A 57 0.56 5.45 9.92
CA PHE A 57 1.38 6.35 10.73
C PHE A 57 0.85 7.79 10.70
N GLU A 58 1.16 8.55 11.73
CA GLU A 58 0.82 9.96 11.80
C GLU A 58 2.07 10.83 11.57
N PHE A 59 1.99 11.76 10.63
CA PHE A 59 3.05 12.72 10.37
C PHE A 59 2.46 14.10 10.04
N GLY A 60 2.98 15.15 10.69
CA GLY A 60 2.50 16.52 10.46
C GLY A 60 1.02 16.72 10.77
N GLY A 61 0.45 15.98 11.74
CA GLY A 61 -0.95 16.03 12.11
C GLY A 61 -1.89 15.41 11.08
N ARG A 62 -1.38 14.53 10.22
CA ARG A 62 -2.14 13.76 9.23
C ARG A 62 -1.83 12.28 9.37
N THR A 63 -2.84 11.46 9.14
CA THR A 63 -2.74 10.00 9.14
C THR A 63 -2.49 9.49 7.71
N PHE A 64 -1.47 8.67 7.57
CA PHE A 64 -1.10 8.03 6.31
C PHE A 64 -1.28 6.52 6.41
N TYR A 65 -1.82 5.94 5.35
CA TYR A 65 -1.83 4.50 5.14
C TYR A 65 -0.99 4.17 3.89
N HIS A 66 0.03 3.34 4.06
CA HIS A 66 0.80 2.74 2.97
C HIS A 66 0.46 1.26 2.90
N ALA A 67 -0.21 0.86 1.85
CA ALA A 67 -0.79 -0.49 1.76
C ALA A 67 0.26 -1.61 1.70
N GLY A 68 1.45 -1.34 1.16
CA GLY A 68 2.36 -2.40 0.73
C GLY A 68 1.78 -3.14 -0.48
N ASP A 69 2.24 -4.35 -0.71
CA ASP A 69 1.74 -5.22 -1.77
C ASP A 69 0.60 -6.07 -1.24
N THR A 70 -0.62 -5.77 -1.65
CA THR A 70 -1.85 -6.36 -1.10
C THR A 70 -3.01 -6.29 -2.09
N ASP A 71 -4.01 -7.12 -1.85
CA ASP A 71 -5.35 -6.94 -2.40
C ASP A 71 -6.22 -6.03 -1.52
N ALA A 72 -7.44 -5.75 -1.96
CA ALA A 72 -8.45 -5.05 -1.18
C ALA A 72 -8.90 -5.93 0.00
N LEU A 73 -8.53 -5.54 1.21
CA LEU A 73 -8.88 -6.28 2.43
C LEU A 73 -10.05 -5.60 3.14
N PRO A 74 -11.21 -6.27 3.28
CA PRO A 74 -12.39 -5.67 3.91
C PRO A 74 -12.12 -5.16 5.33
N GLU A 75 -11.25 -5.83 6.10
CA GLU A 75 -10.87 -5.40 7.44
C GLU A 75 -10.15 -4.05 7.49
N LEU A 76 -9.60 -3.58 6.37
CA LEU A 76 -8.90 -2.29 6.26
C LEU A 76 -9.80 -1.17 5.74
N GLU A 77 -11.01 -1.46 5.27
CA GLU A 77 -11.98 -0.44 4.83
C GLU A 77 -12.43 0.48 5.97
N THR A 78 -12.25 0.04 7.22
CA THR A 78 -12.58 0.83 8.41
C THR A 78 -11.47 1.79 8.84
N LEU A 79 -10.31 1.75 8.19
CA LEU A 79 -9.27 2.75 8.39
C LEU A 79 -9.79 4.11 7.94
N ASP A 80 -9.41 5.16 8.65
CA ASP A 80 -9.78 6.55 8.34
C ASP A 80 -8.51 7.40 8.13
N PRO A 81 -7.69 7.11 7.11
CA PRO A 81 -6.47 7.86 6.86
C PRO A 81 -6.79 9.17 6.12
N ASP A 82 -5.99 10.22 6.37
CA ASP A 82 -6.02 11.40 5.52
C ASP A 82 -5.50 11.07 4.11
N VAL A 83 -4.46 10.23 4.02
CA VAL A 83 -3.84 9.83 2.75
C VAL A 83 -3.68 8.32 2.68
N ALA A 84 -4.21 7.70 1.61
CA ALA A 84 -4.03 6.29 1.32
C ALA A 84 -3.14 6.10 0.08
N MET A 85 -2.00 5.43 0.24
CA MET A 85 -1.10 5.01 -0.83
C MET A 85 -1.36 3.55 -1.15
N VAL A 86 -1.89 3.25 -2.34
CA VAL A 86 -2.37 1.92 -2.73
C VAL A 86 -1.77 1.42 -4.04
N PRO A 87 -1.42 0.13 -4.15
CA PRO A 87 -0.91 -0.43 -5.39
C PRO A 87 -2.04 -0.56 -6.42
N ILE A 88 -1.71 -0.37 -7.70
CA ILE A 88 -2.63 -0.48 -8.83
C ILE A 88 -2.05 -1.33 -9.98
N GLY A 89 -1.09 -2.19 -9.68
CA GLY A 89 -0.31 -2.95 -10.66
C GLY A 89 -1.05 -4.09 -11.34
N GLY A 90 -2.06 -4.68 -10.72
CA GLY A 90 -2.94 -5.71 -11.29
C GLY A 90 -2.33 -7.11 -11.44
N THR A 91 -1.01 -7.23 -11.53
CA THR A 91 -0.35 -8.53 -11.72
C THR A 91 -0.12 -9.26 -10.39
N TYR A 92 0.40 -8.54 -9.41
CA TYR A 92 0.76 -9.07 -8.09
C TYR A 92 -0.09 -8.50 -6.97
N THR A 93 -0.80 -7.43 -7.24
CA THR A 93 -1.60 -6.64 -6.30
C THR A 93 -2.92 -6.25 -6.95
N MET A 94 -3.71 -5.42 -6.29
CA MET A 94 -4.93 -4.84 -6.84
C MET A 94 -4.71 -4.25 -8.23
N ASP A 95 -5.68 -4.41 -9.11
CA ASP A 95 -5.77 -3.62 -10.34
C ASP A 95 -6.39 -2.23 -10.08
N CYS A 96 -6.54 -1.43 -11.15
CA CYS A 96 -7.08 -0.08 -11.02
C CYS A 96 -8.50 -0.03 -10.49
N GLU A 97 -9.33 -0.97 -10.89
CA GLU A 97 -10.74 -1.06 -10.55
C GLU A 97 -10.92 -1.56 -9.10
N GLU A 98 -10.16 -2.57 -8.70
CA GLU A 98 -10.12 -3.10 -7.34
C GLU A 98 -9.65 -2.02 -6.35
N ALA A 99 -8.52 -1.36 -6.66
CA ALA A 99 -7.98 -0.29 -5.84
C ALA A 99 -8.92 0.91 -5.74
N ALA A 100 -9.62 1.27 -6.84
CA ALA A 100 -10.61 2.33 -6.84
C ALA A 100 -11.82 1.99 -5.96
N GLY A 101 -12.27 0.74 -5.99
CA GLY A 101 -13.32 0.23 -5.08
C GLY A 101 -12.89 0.32 -3.62
N PHE A 102 -11.68 -0.14 -3.33
CA PHE A 102 -11.10 -0.17 -1.99
C PHE A 102 -10.97 1.24 -1.38
N VAL A 103 -10.39 2.21 -2.11
CA VAL A 103 -10.28 3.58 -1.58
C VAL A 103 -11.64 4.27 -1.44
N LYS A 104 -12.64 3.93 -2.25
CA LYS A 104 -14.00 4.45 -2.06
C LYS A 104 -14.66 3.91 -0.80
N ALA A 105 -14.47 2.63 -0.48
CA ALA A 105 -14.98 2.01 0.74
C ALA A 105 -14.30 2.60 1.99
N MET A 106 -12.97 2.78 1.93
CA MET A 106 -12.19 3.38 3.01
C MET A 106 -12.46 4.88 3.21
N GLY A 107 -12.68 5.63 2.14
CA GLY A 107 -13.02 7.06 2.17
C GLY A 107 -11.91 8.02 2.61
N PRO A 108 -10.63 7.84 2.23
CA PRO A 108 -9.56 8.77 2.59
C PRO A 108 -9.80 10.16 2.00
N ARG A 109 -9.19 11.19 2.58
CA ARG A 109 -9.24 12.55 2.01
C ARG A 109 -8.48 12.66 0.70
N MET A 110 -7.49 11.78 0.48
CA MET A 110 -6.69 11.70 -0.74
C MET A 110 -6.20 10.26 -0.93
N ALA A 111 -6.17 9.80 -2.18
CA ALA A 111 -5.50 8.55 -2.55
C ALA A 111 -4.32 8.83 -3.49
N VAL A 112 -3.27 8.04 -3.34
CA VAL A 112 -2.05 8.09 -4.17
C VAL A 112 -1.81 6.70 -4.75
N PRO A 113 -1.86 6.53 -6.08
CA PRO A 113 -1.54 5.25 -6.70
C PRO A 113 -0.04 5.00 -6.67
N MET A 114 0.35 3.76 -6.42
CA MET A 114 1.73 3.29 -6.45
C MET A 114 1.85 1.93 -7.15
N HIS A 115 3.07 1.41 -7.29
CA HIS A 115 3.36 0.08 -7.84
C HIS A 115 2.82 -0.11 -9.26
N TYR A 116 3.10 0.84 -10.17
CA TYR A 116 2.68 0.81 -11.59
C TYR A 116 3.66 1.58 -12.48
N GLY A 117 3.55 1.35 -13.79
CA GLY A 117 4.17 2.19 -14.82
C GLY A 117 5.57 1.80 -15.26
N PHE A 118 6.19 0.78 -14.62
CA PHE A 118 7.53 0.31 -14.98
C PHE A 118 7.57 -1.21 -15.25
N VAL A 119 7.49 -2.04 -14.20
CA VAL A 119 7.51 -3.52 -14.33
C VAL A 119 6.12 -4.05 -14.65
N VAL A 120 5.11 -3.48 -14.03
CA VAL A 120 3.70 -3.85 -14.19
C VAL A 120 2.87 -2.66 -14.65
N CYS A 121 1.89 -2.90 -15.49
CA CYS A 121 1.00 -1.87 -16.05
C CYS A 121 1.72 -0.76 -16.85
N SER A 122 0.93 0.17 -17.34
CA SER A 122 1.41 1.40 -17.97
C SER A 122 1.06 2.63 -17.12
N PRO A 123 1.75 3.77 -17.33
CA PRO A 123 1.40 5.03 -16.64
C PRO A 123 -0.06 5.46 -16.81
N SER A 124 -0.73 5.04 -17.89
CA SER A 124 -2.15 5.35 -18.13
C SER A 124 -3.11 4.76 -17.09
N HIS A 125 -2.69 3.71 -16.35
CA HIS A 125 -3.49 3.09 -15.30
C HIS A 125 -3.78 4.06 -14.15
N ALA A 126 -2.86 4.97 -13.84
CA ALA A 126 -3.12 6.01 -12.83
C ALA A 126 -4.31 6.90 -13.19
N GLY A 127 -4.48 7.22 -14.49
CA GLY A 127 -5.64 7.97 -14.97
C GLY A 127 -6.95 7.18 -14.85
N ARG A 128 -6.93 5.87 -15.09
CA ARG A 128 -8.09 4.98 -14.90
C ARG A 128 -8.46 4.90 -13.42
N PHE A 129 -7.48 4.67 -12.55
CA PHE A 129 -7.67 4.67 -11.11
C PHE A 129 -8.28 6.00 -10.63
N LYS A 130 -7.72 7.15 -11.02
CA LYS A 130 -8.22 8.48 -10.67
C LYS A 130 -9.68 8.66 -11.06
N LYS A 131 -10.07 8.19 -12.25
CA LYS A 131 -11.46 8.24 -12.70
C LYS A 131 -12.37 7.32 -11.88
N GLY A 132 -11.92 6.09 -11.62
CA GLY A 132 -12.69 5.07 -10.89
C GLY A 132 -12.85 5.38 -9.40
N ALA A 133 -11.87 6.04 -8.78
CA ALA A 133 -11.85 6.36 -7.35
C ALA A 133 -12.79 7.52 -6.96
N GLN A 134 -13.35 8.24 -7.91
CA GLN A 134 -14.25 9.35 -7.58
C GLN A 134 -15.40 8.93 -6.65
N PRO A 135 -15.80 9.73 -5.62
CA PRO A 135 -15.40 11.12 -5.40
C PRO A 135 -14.09 11.33 -4.61
N VAL A 136 -13.35 10.28 -4.25
CA VAL A 136 -12.07 10.40 -3.52
C VAL A 136 -11.07 11.17 -4.39
N PRO A 137 -10.46 12.26 -3.90
CA PRO A 137 -9.40 12.97 -4.61
C PRO A 137 -8.19 12.08 -4.82
N VAL A 138 -7.60 12.10 -6.01
CA VAL A 138 -6.41 11.31 -6.34
C VAL A 138 -5.28 12.22 -6.80
N GLU A 139 -4.13 12.10 -6.14
CA GLU A 139 -2.87 12.73 -6.55
C GLU A 139 -1.98 11.71 -7.25
N ILE A 140 -1.59 11.99 -8.46
CA ILE A 140 -0.65 11.17 -9.24
C ILE A 140 0.71 11.85 -9.14
N LEU A 141 1.63 11.22 -8.39
CA LEU A 141 2.97 11.73 -8.19
C LEU A 141 3.85 11.42 -9.42
N GLU A 142 4.63 12.41 -9.84
CA GLU A 142 5.64 12.19 -10.87
C GLU A 142 6.97 11.80 -10.20
N PRO A 143 7.67 10.78 -10.71
CA PRO A 143 8.96 10.39 -10.15
C PRO A 143 9.99 11.51 -10.38
N THR A 144 10.66 11.92 -9.32
CA THR A 144 11.74 12.93 -9.40
C THR A 144 13.01 12.39 -10.03
N ASN A 145 13.17 11.08 -10.05
CA ASN A 145 14.30 10.38 -10.68
C ASN A 145 13.76 9.14 -11.40
N PRO A 146 13.14 9.30 -12.58
CA PRO A 146 12.60 8.19 -13.34
C PRO A 146 13.74 7.23 -13.72
N PHE A 147 13.52 5.93 -13.56
CA PHE A 147 14.47 4.93 -14.01
C PHE A 147 14.68 5.08 -15.51
N GLU A 148 15.91 5.36 -15.93
CA GLU A 148 16.27 5.29 -17.35
C GLU A 148 16.13 3.83 -17.80
N GLN A 149 15.31 3.61 -18.83
CA GLN A 149 15.29 2.31 -19.52
C GLN A 149 16.61 2.19 -20.28
N THR A 150 17.54 1.39 -19.76
CA THR A 150 18.74 0.99 -20.47
C THR A 150 18.46 -0.21 -21.35
#